data_96f409d677aa88058be5114fc4fd2ee1
#
_entry.id   96f409d677aa88058be5114fc4fd2ee1
#
_cell.length_a   1.000
_cell.length_b   1.000
_cell.length_c   1.000
_cell.angle_alpha   90.00
_cell.angle_beta   90.00
_cell.angle_gamma   90.00
#
_symmetry.space_group_name_H-M   'P 1'
#
loop_
_entity.id
_entity.type
_entity.pdbx_description
1 polymer ?
#
loop_
_entity_poly.entity_id
_entity_poly.type
_entity_poly.pdbx_seq_one_letter_code
_entity_poly.pdbx_strand_id
1 'polypeptide(L)'
;MKNQFDLSLYLVTDAPEKCRFGLLGTVEAAIAGGVTIVQYRSTNPDAGTCYAEAKPLAEFLRSRGITFIVNNRVDLALALDADGVHVGQSDLPVSVVRKLIGEEKILGFSVSNRAELDAVDVEKVDYLGIGPVFPTISKADASPDLGLADFAVLAALSPLPVVAIGGLDVARARAVRATGTVAGIAVVSAICGAEDPAAAARALAM
;
A
#
# COMPACT_ATOMS: atom_id res chain seq x y z
N MET A 1 -11.66 -5.42 18.47
CA MET A 1 -12.25 -5.10 17.12
C MET A 1 -11.16 -4.39 16.33
N LYS A 2 -10.83 -4.88 15.14
CA LYS A 2 -9.87 -4.18 14.26
C LYS A 2 -10.32 -2.74 14.06
N ASN A 3 -9.39 -1.79 14.12
CA ASN A 3 -9.68 -0.40 13.82
C ASN A 3 -10.19 -0.30 12.37
N GLN A 4 -11.24 0.47 12.14
CA GLN A 4 -11.64 0.82 10.79
C GLN A 4 -10.49 1.58 10.14
N PHE A 5 -10.08 1.18 8.94
CA PHE A 5 -9.04 1.83 8.15
C PHE A 5 -9.59 2.24 6.78
N ASP A 6 -9.12 3.37 6.30
CA ASP A 6 -9.59 3.98 5.05
C ASP A 6 -8.57 3.71 3.93
N LEU A 7 -9.00 2.94 2.93
CA LEU A 7 -8.19 2.56 1.76
C LEU A 7 -8.28 3.56 0.59
N SER A 8 -9.05 4.64 0.71
CA SER A 8 -9.41 5.53 -0.41
C SER A 8 -8.21 6.07 -1.18
N LEU A 9 -7.18 6.55 -0.49
CA LEU A 9 -5.92 6.98 -1.09
C LEU A 9 -4.73 6.47 -0.29
N TYR A 10 -4.08 5.47 -0.82
CA TYR A 10 -3.00 4.73 -0.20
C TYR A 10 -1.64 5.15 -0.77
N LEU A 11 -0.79 5.72 0.07
CA LEU A 11 0.59 6.02 -0.31
C LEU A 11 1.51 4.85 0.08
N VAL A 12 2.18 4.25 -0.88
CA VAL A 12 3.33 3.38 -0.64
C VAL A 12 4.59 4.21 -0.83
N THR A 13 5.46 4.27 0.17
CA THR A 13 6.68 5.08 0.10
C THR A 13 7.70 4.49 -0.86
N ASP A 14 8.53 5.35 -1.43
CA ASP A 14 9.75 4.96 -2.16
C ASP A 14 10.99 5.26 -1.29
N ALA A 15 12.17 4.94 -1.79
CA ALA A 15 13.42 5.27 -1.16
C ALA A 15 13.52 6.79 -0.90
N PRO A 16 14.13 7.22 0.23
CA PRO A 16 14.14 8.64 0.63
C PRO A 16 14.68 9.59 -0.44
N GLU A 17 15.69 9.15 -1.21
CA GLU A 17 16.27 9.93 -2.30
C GLU A 17 15.34 10.14 -3.49
N LYS A 18 14.27 9.36 -3.59
CA LYS A 18 13.20 9.51 -4.59
C LYS A 18 12.01 10.31 -4.07
N CYS A 19 12.01 10.65 -2.80
CA CYS A 19 10.99 11.47 -2.16
C CYS A 19 11.43 12.93 -2.17
N ARG A 20 10.66 13.82 -2.81
CA ARG A 20 11.02 15.23 -3.06
C ARG A 20 11.51 15.99 -1.84
N PHE A 21 10.90 15.74 -0.68
CA PHE A 21 11.23 16.41 0.59
C PHE A 21 11.76 15.42 1.64
N GLY A 22 12.45 14.36 1.18
CA GLY A 22 12.74 13.21 2.03
C GLY A 22 11.47 12.44 2.41
N LEU A 23 11.64 11.34 3.15
CA LEU A 23 10.51 10.44 3.45
C LEU A 23 9.42 11.16 4.25
N LEU A 24 9.75 11.71 5.42
CA LEU A 24 8.78 12.32 6.33
C LEU A 24 8.10 13.54 5.71
N GLY A 25 8.86 14.49 5.16
CA GLY A 25 8.28 15.71 4.59
C GLY A 25 7.37 15.43 3.39
N THR A 26 7.68 14.41 2.58
CA THR A 26 6.81 14.00 1.47
C THR A 26 5.50 13.39 1.98
N VAL A 27 5.56 12.55 3.02
CA VAL A 27 4.36 11.95 3.63
C VAL A 27 3.50 13.01 4.32
N GLU A 28 4.11 13.96 5.04
CA GLU A 28 3.38 15.10 5.65
C GLU A 28 2.59 15.88 4.60
N ALA A 29 3.23 16.23 3.48
CA ALA A 29 2.58 16.92 2.37
C ALA A 29 1.46 16.09 1.74
N ALA A 30 1.70 14.79 1.55
CA ALA A 30 0.71 13.87 0.97
C ALA A 30 -0.54 13.72 1.84
N ILE A 31 -0.38 13.64 3.17
CA ILE A 31 -1.50 13.60 4.12
C ILE A 31 -2.31 14.89 4.07
N ALA A 32 -1.65 16.05 4.00
CA ALA A 32 -2.34 17.34 3.81
C ALA A 32 -3.09 17.40 2.46
N GLY A 33 -2.74 16.54 1.50
CA GLY A 33 -3.41 16.36 0.22
C GLY A 33 -4.53 15.31 0.21
N GLY A 34 -4.75 14.57 1.31
CA GLY A 34 -5.84 13.60 1.41
C GLY A 34 -5.43 12.13 1.42
N VAL A 35 -4.15 11.80 1.60
CA VAL A 35 -3.71 10.41 1.84
C VAL A 35 -4.29 9.93 3.17
N THR A 36 -4.91 8.74 3.13
CA THR A 36 -5.64 8.14 4.27
C THR A 36 -4.87 7.01 4.95
N ILE A 37 -3.95 6.38 4.23
CA ILE A 37 -3.16 5.25 4.71
C ILE A 37 -1.75 5.30 4.09
N VAL A 38 -0.73 4.96 4.86
CA VAL A 38 0.67 4.99 4.43
C VAL A 38 1.34 3.65 4.66
N GLN A 39 2.00 3.12 3.64
CA GLN A 39 2.84 1.93 3.73
C GLN A 39 4.31 2.33 3.60
N TYR A 40 5.09 2.06 4.63
CA TYR A 40 6.54 2.14 4.55
C TYR A 40 7.08 0.94 3.76
N ARG A 41 7.78 1.24 2.68
CA ARG A 41 8.46 0.25 1.85
C ARG A 41 9.91 0.63 1.67
N SER A 42 10.81 -0.28 2.01
CA SER A 42 12.26 -0.15 1.79
C SER A 42 12.81 -1.41 1.12
N THR A 43 13.77 -1.24 0.24
CA THR A 43 14.59 -2.31 -0.34
C THR A 43 15.93 -2.48 0.38
N ASN A 44 16.20 -1.68 1.40
CA ASN A 44 17.40 -1.80 2.22
C ASN A 44 17.33 -3.08 3.06
N PRO A 45 18.35 -3.96 3.02
CA PRO A 45 18.37 -5.19 3.82
C PRO A 45 18.66 -4.93 5.30
N ASP A 46 19.24 -3.79 5.66
CA ASP A 46 19.65 -3.46 7.03
C ASP A 46 18.43 -3.03 7.87
N ALA A 47 18.09 -3.88 8.85
CA ALA A 47 16.93 -3.64 9.70
C ALA A 47 17.08 -2.43 10.61
N GLY A 48 18.30 -2.16 11.11
CA GLY A 48 18.57 -1.02 11.97
C GLY A 48 18.38 0.29 11.24
N THR A 49 18.89 0.38 10.01
CA THR A 49 18.70 1.54 9.12
C THR A 49 17.20 1.75 8.80
N CYS A 50 16.48 0.69 8.40
CA CYS A 50 15.06 0.78 8.13
C CYS A 50 14.25 1.21 9.37
N TYR A 51 14.61 0.70 10.55
CA TYR A 51 13.96 1.10 11.79
C TYR A 51 14.17 2.58 12.12
N ALA A 52 15.43 3.04 12.03
CA ALA A 52 15.77 4.45 12.29
C ALA A 52 15.08 5.41 11.33
N GLU A 53 14.93 5.01 10.06
CA GLU A 53 14.24 5.77 9.02
C GLU A 53 12.72 5.80 9.23
N ALA A 54 12.11 4.66 9.55
CA ALA A 54 10.66 4.54 9.67
C ALA A 54 10.11 5.01 11.02
N LYS A 55 10.94 5.07 12.08
CA LYS A 55 10.49 5.45 13.42
C LYS A 55 9.87 6.86 13.49
N PRO A 56 10.51 7.92 12.97
CA PRO A 56 9.89 9.26 12.95
C PRO A 56 8.57 9.28 12.15
N LEU A 57 8.50 8.50 11.06
CA LEU A 57 7.29 8.37 10.26
C LEU A 57 6.16 7.69 11.07
N ALA A 58 6.45 6.60 11.76
CA ALA A 58 5.47 5.89 12.60
C ALA A 58 4.92 6.79 13.72
N GLU A 59 5.80 7.55 14.39
CA GLU A 59 5.42 8.50 15.43
C GLU A 59 4.52 9.63 14.89
N PHE A 60 4.87 10.18 13.74
CA PHE A 60 4.08 11.20 13.06
C PHE A 60 2.69 10.68 12.66
N LEU A 61 2.62 9.53 11.97
CA LEU A 61 1.35 8.94 11.51
C LEU A 61 0.41 8.64 12.69
N ARG A 62 0.96 8.07 13.77
CA ARG A 62 0.21 7.81 15.02
C ARG A 62 -0.35 9.10 15.60
N SER A 63 0.43 10.19 15.62
CA SER A 63 -0.02 11.49 16.14
C SER A 63 -1.16 12.12 15.33
N ARG A 64 -1.33 11.69 14.08
CA ARG A 64 -2.37 12.17 13.14
C ARG A 64 -3.53 11.19 12.99
N GLY A 65 -3.48 10.01 13.62
CA GLY A 65 -4.48 8.96 13.46
C GLY A 65 -4.52 8.39 12.03
N ILE A 66 -3.39 8.43 11.30
CA ILE A 66 -3.27 7.86 9.96
C ILE A 66 -2.76 6.43 10.07
N THR A 67 -3.44 5.51 9.40
CA THR A 67 -3.07 4.09 9.39
C THR A 67 -1.67 3.87 8.82
N PHE A 68 -0.84 3.17 9.58
CA PHE A 68 0.54 2.85 9.23
C PHE A 68 0.75 1.36 8.96
N ILE A 69 1.16 1.02 7.75
CA ILE A 69 1.45 -0.34 7.28
C ILE A 69 2.96 -0.46 6.99
N VAL A 70 3.54 -1.62 7.28
CA VAL A 70 4.91 -1.96 6.88
C VAL A 70 4.87 -3.02 5.78
N ASN A 71 5.63 -2.80 4.71
CA ASN A 71 5.73 -3.75 3.61
C ASN A 71 6.69 -4.90 3.97
N ASN A 72 6.26 -6.15 3.81
CA ASN A 72 7.02 -7.41 3.93
C ASN A 72 7.66 -7.70 5.30
N ARG A 73 8.18 -6.70 5.98
CA ARG A 73 9.00 -6.80 7.19
C ARG A 73 8.14 -6.86 8.46
N VAL A 74 7.69 -8.08 8.81
CA VAL A 74 6.89 -8.33 10.03
C VAL A 74 7.63 -7.90 11.30
N ASP A 75 8.94 -8.14 11.34
CA ASP A 75 9.82 -7.72 12.44
C ASP A 75 9.80 -6.20 12.66
N LEU A 76 9.91 -5.42 11.58
CA LEU A 76 9.82 -3.96 11.65
C LEU A 76 8.42 -3.47 12.03
N ALA A 77 7.37 -4.12 11.52
CA ALA A 77 6.00 -3.77 11.87
C ALA A 77 5.74 -3.92 13.37
N LEU A 78 6.24 -5.00 13.98
CA LEU A 78 6.14 -5.24 15.41
C LEU A 78 7.00 -4.25 16.22
N ALA A 79 8.24 -4.02 15.78
CA ALA A 79 9.16 -3.11 16.46
C ALA A 79 8.69 -1.63 16.44
N LEU A 80 7.99 -1.21 15.37
CA LEU A 80 7.44 0.13 15.19
C LEU A 80 6.03 0.28 15.75
N ASP A 81 5.43 -0.81 16.23
CA ASP A 81 4.02 -0.89 16.60
C ASP A 81 3.11 -0.34 15.48
N ALA A 82 3.36 -0.78 14.24
CA ALA A 82 2.56 -0.42 13.08
C ALA A 82 1.14 -1.00 13.20
N ASP A 83 0.17 -0.38 12.54
CA ASP A 83 -1.22 -0.86 12.51
C ASP A 83 -1.35 -2.16 11.72
N GLY A 84 -0.41 -2.45 10.82
CA GLY A 84 -0.44 -3.69 10.06
C GLY A 84 0.77 -3.94 9.18
N VAL A 85 0.66 -5.02 8.40
CA VAL A 85 1.66 -5.49 7.44
C VAL A 85 0.99 -5.74 6.09
N HIS A 86 1.72 -5.49 5.02
CA HIS A 86 1.33 -5.93 3.68
C HIS A 86 2.39 -6.88 3.13
N VAL A 87 1.99 -8.08 2.69
CA VAL A 87 2.88 -9.11 2.16
C VAL A 87 2.48 -9.55 0.76
N GLY A 88 3.42 -10.07 0.01
CA GLY A 88 3.23 -10.62 -1.33
C GLY A 88 3.44 -12.14 -1.37
N GLN A 89 3.37 -12.69 -2.58
CA GLN A 89 3.42 -14.14 -2.84
C GLN A 89 4.74 -14.82 -2.43
N SER A 90 5.85 -14.08 -2.44
CA SER A 90 7.19 -14.59 -2.10
C SER A 90 7.61 -14.33 -0.66
N ASP A 91 6.76 -13.67 0.11
CA ASP A 91 7.02 -13.34 1.52
C ASP A 91 6.62 -14.49 2.46
N LEU A 92 6.63 -14.24 3.76
CA LEU A 92 6.13 -15.20 4.74
C LEU A 92 4.65 -15.57 4.45
N PRO A 93 4.29 -16.86 4.56
CA PRO A 93 2.90 -17.28 4.37
C PRO A 93 1.93 -16.49 5.26
N VAL A 94 0.79 -16.11 4.71
CA VAL A 94 -0.27 -15.33 5.39
C VAL A 94 -0.63 -15.90 6.76
N SER A 95 -0.73 -17.23 6.90
CA SER A 95 -1.04 -17.89 8.18
C SER A 95 0.06 -17.70 9.23
N VAL A 96 1.32 -17.63 8.81
CA VAL A 96 2.46 -17.35 9.70
C VAL A 96 2.47 -15.88 10.10
N VAL A 97 2.26 -14.97 9.14
CA VAL A 97 2.18 -13.53 9.42
C VAL A 97 1.04 -13.24 10.40
N ARG A 98 -0.15 -13.76 10.15
CA ARG A 98 -1.32 -13.58 11.04
C ARG A 98 -1.02 -14.05 12.47
N LYS A 99 -0.38 -15.21 12.63
CA LYS A 99 0.04 -15.70 13.95
C LYS A 99 1.02 -14.77 14.66
N LEU A 100 1.93 -14.11 13.91
CA LEU A 100 2.93 -13.20 14.48
C LEU A 100 2.33 -11.84 14.87
N ILE A 101 1.46 -11.27 14.03
CA ILE A 101 0.90 -9.93 14.27
C ILE A 101 -0.37 -9.95 15.12
N GLY A 102 -0.98 -11.13 15.35
CA GLY A 102 -2.25 -11.28 16.06
C GLY A 102 -3.47 -10.87 15.22
N GLU A 103 -4.67 -10.96 15.81
CA GLU A 103 -5.94 -10.74 15.10
C GLU A 103 -6.32 -9.26 14.94
N GLU A 104 -5.75 -8.37 15.76
CA GLU A 104 -6.13 -6.96 15.78
C GLU A 104 -5.38 -6.10 14.72
N LYS A 105 -4.20 -6.53 14.28
CA LYS A 105 -3.42 -5.80 13.27
C LYS A 105 -3.92 -6.12 11.86
N ILE A 106 -3.79 -5.15 10.96
CA ILE A 106 -4.21 -5.24 9.56
C ILE A 106 -3.22 -6.10 8.77
N LEU A 107 -3.74 -7.01 7.95
CA LEU A 107 -2.95 -7.81 7.01
C LEU A 107 -3.44 -7.60 5.58
N GLY A 108 -2.63 -6.93 4.77
CA GLY A 108 -2.83 -6.81 3.32
C GLY A 108 -2.08 -7.90 2.56
N PHE A 109 -2.60 -8.30 1.41
CA PHE A 109 -1.99 -9.30 0.55
C PHE A 109 -2.01 -8.91 -0.92
N SER A 110 -0.89 -9.11 -1.62
CA SER A 110 -0.76 -8.81 -3.05
C SER A 110 -1.30 -9.94 -3.91
N VAL A 111 -2.09 -9.59 -4.93
CA VAL A 111 -2.64 -10.52 -5.93
C VAL A 111 -2.42 -9.94 -7.32
N SER A 112 -1.95 -10.76 -8.27
CA SER A 112 -1.68 -10.34 -9.64
C SER A 112 -2.40 -11.16 -10.72
N ASN A 113 -3.10 -12.24 -10.32
CA ASN A 113 -3.84 -13.09 -11.25
C ASN A 113 -4.94 -13.89 -10.54
N ARG A 114 -5.75 -14.60 -11.33
CA ARG A 114 -6.89 -15.38 -10.84
C ARG A 114 -6.47 -16.52 -9.90
N ALA A 115 -5.41 -17.23 -10.20
CA ALA A 115 -4.96 -18.36 -9.37
C ALA A 115 -4.53 -17.88 -7.98
N GLU A 116 -3.85 -16.74 -7.91
CA GLU A 116 -3.49 -16.10 -6.64
C GLU A 116 -4.73 -15.63 -5.86
N LEU A 117 -5.74 -15.08 -6.55
CA LEU A 117 -6.99 -14.67 -5.90
C LEU A 117 -7.74 -15.87 -5.30
N ASP A 118 -7.85 -16.96 -6.05
CA ASP A 118 -8.54 -18.17 -5.61
C ASP A 118 -7.83 -18.87 -4.42
N ALA A 119 -6.54 -18.62 -4.24
CA ALA A 119 -5.72 -19.17 -3.15
C ALA A 119 -5.73 -18.29 -1.88
N VAL A 120 -6.37 -17.14 -1.88
CA VAL A 120 -6.39 -16.23 -0.71
C VAL A 120 -7.14 -16.85 0.46
N ASP A 121 -6.49 -16.88 1.62
CA ASP A 121 -7.15 -17.20 2.90
C ASP A 121 -7.90 -15.97 3.42
N VAL A 122 -9.16 -15.85 3.01
CA VAL A 122 -10.03 -14.67 3.28
C VAL A 122 -10.32 -14.45 4.77
N GLU A 123 -10.12 -15.47 5.61
CA GLU A 123 -10.31 -15.33 7.06
C GLU A 123 -9.14 -14.63 7.74
N LYS A 124 -7.97 -14.64 7.08
CA LYS A 124 -6.73 -14.10 7.64
C LYS A 124 -6.30 -12.76 7.05
N VAL A 125 -6.79 -12.40 5.86
CA VAL A 125 -6.44 -11.20 5.13
C VAL A 125 -7.55 -10.15 5.26
N ASP A 126 -7.18 -8.89 5.37
CA ASP A 126 -8.14 -7.79 5.56
C ASP A 126 -8.43 -7.02 4.27
N TYR A 127 -7.46 -6.95 3.35
CA TYR A 127 -7.63 -6.33 2.05
C TYR A 127 -6.62 -6.89 1.03
N LEU A 128 -6.93 -6.73 -0.24
CA LEU A 128 -6.07 -7.14 -1.35
C LEU A 128 -5.50 -5.91 -2.08
N GLY A 129 -4.19 -5.96 -2.36
CA GLY A 129 -3.56 -5.09 -3.35
C GLY A 129 -3.54 -5.81 -4.69
N ILE A 130 -4.39 -5.40 -5.64
CA ILE A 130 -4.45 -6.04 -6.97
C ILE A 130 -3.70 -5.20 -8.00
N GLY A 131 -2.77 -5.84 -8.70
CA GLY A 131 -1.99 -5.19 -9.73
C GLY A 131 -0.71 -5.97 -10.12
N PRO A 132 0.14 -5.36 -10.98
CA PRO A 132 0.03 -3.98 -11.49
C PRO A 132 -1.10 -3.82 -12.51
N VAL A 133 -1.89 -2.74 -12.37
CA VAL A 133 -2.97 -2.46 -13.34
C VAL A 133 -2.40 -1.96 -14.66
N PHE A 134 -1.38 -1.10 -14.59
CA PHE A 134 -0.67 -0.54 -15.75
C PHE A 134 0.85 -0.73 -15.58
N PRO A 135 1.63 -0.64 -16.68
CA PRO A 135 3.09 -0.75 -16.61
C PRO A 135 3.69 0.17 -15.56
N THR A 136 4.61 -0.36 -14.75
CA THR A 136 5.25 0.37 -13.64
C THR A 136 6.72 0.04 -13.53
N ILE A 137 7.51 1.01 -13.07
CA ILE A 137 8.93 0.85 -12.76
C ILE A 137 9.23 0.93 -11.26
N SER A 138 8.19 1.16 -10.43
CA SER A 138 8.37 1.35 -8.98
C SER A 138 8.74 0.05 -8.24
N LYS A 139 8.50 -1.10 -8.87
CA LYS A 139 8.89 -2.43 -8.35
C LYS A 139 9.59 -3.19 -9.47
N ALA A 140 10.88 -3.53 -9.28
CA ALA A 140 11.70 -4.15 -10.32
C ALA A 140 11.25 -5.57 -10.70
N ASP A 141 10.65 -6.30 -9.76
CA ASP A 141 10.11 -7.66 -9.90
C ASP A 141 8.58 -7.68 -10.03
N ALA A 142 7.99 -6.60 -10.58
CA ALA A 142 6.54 -6.56 -10.81
C ALA A 142 6.13 -7.61 -11.84
N SER A 143 5.00 -8.28 -11.58
CA SER A 143 4.33 -9.14 -12.57
C SER A 143 3.95 -8.33 -13.82
N PRO A 144 3.67 -8.97 -14.97
CA PRO A 144 3.05 -8.27 -16.10
C PRO A 144 1.79 -7.52 -15.70
N ASP A 145 1.55 -6.36 -16.31
CA ASP A 145 0.36 -5.58 -16.03
C ASP A 145 -0.92 -6.26 -16.55
N LEU A 146 -1.99 -6.11 -15.80
CA LEU A 146 -3.29 -6.70 -16.10
C LEU A 146 -4.04 -5.96 -17.20
N GLY A 147 -3.81 -4.67 -17.34
CA GLY A 147 -4.74 -3.78 -18.04
C GLY A 147 -6.02 -3.54 -17.24
N LEU A 148 -6.74 -2.48 -17.60
CA LEU A 148 -7.94 -2.05 -16.85
C LEU A 148 -9.07 -3.08 -16.90
N ALA A 149 -9.28 -3.74 -18.04
CA ALA A 149 -10.38 -4.68 -18.25
C ALA A 149 -10.21 -5.95 -17.38
N ASP A 150 -9.04 -6.59 -17.45
CA ASP A 150 -8.77 -7.81 -16.68
C ASP A 150 -8.67 -7.51 -15.18
N PHE A 151 -8.12 -6.35 -14.83
CA PHE A 151 -8.14 -5.85 -13.46
C PHE A 151 -9.57 -5.74 -12.91
N ALA A 152 -10.49 -5.09 -13.66
CA ALA A 152 -11.87 -4.90 -13.22
C ALA A 152 -12.59 -6.23 -12.99
N VAL A 153 -12.37 -7.22 -13.87
CA VAL A 153 -12.90 -8.57 -13.71
C VAL A 153 -12.34 -9.24 -12.47
N LEU A 154 -11.03 -9.19 -12.27
CA LEU A 154 -10.36 -9.81 -11.12
C LEU A 154 -10.81 -9.16 -9.80
N ALA A 155 -10.87 -7.83 -9.76
CA ALA A 155 -11.29 -7.07 -8.58
C ALA A 155 -12.77 -7.35 -8.21
N ALA A 156 -13.66 -7.48 -9.21
CA ALA A 156 -15.07 -7.80 -8.97
C ALA A 156 -15.30 -9.19 -8.37
N LEU A 157 -14.35 -10.11 -8.54
CA LEU A 157 -14.39 -11.47 -7.97
C LEU A 157 -13.85 -11.53 -6.54
N SER A 158 -13.24 -10.45 -6.05
CA SER A 158 -12.67 -10.43 -4.70
C SER A 158 -13.74 -10.39 -3.63
N PRO A 159 -13.68 -11.28 -2.63
CA PRO A 159 -14.54 -11.22 -1.46
C PRO A 159 -14.07 -10.18 -0.42
N LEU A 160 -12.89 -9.62 -0.61
CA LEU A 160 -12.27 -8.64 0.29
C LEU A 160 -12.18 -7.27 -0.38
N PRO A 161 -12.07 -6.16 0.39
CA PRO A 161 -11.79 -4.84 -0.15
C PRO A 161 -10.53 -4.84 -1.02
N VAL A 162 -10.60 -4.20 -2.19
CA VAL A 162 -9.52 -4.14 -3.17
C VAL A 162 -8.92 -2.75 -3.26
N VAL A 163 -7.60 -2.69 -3.23
CA VAL A 163 -6.81 -1.50 -3.58
C VAL A 163 -6.10 -1.76 -4.91
N ALA A 164 -6.36 -0.93 -5.91
CA ALA A 164 -5.66 -1.00 -7.19
C ALA A 164 -4.27 -0.39 -7.07
N ILE A 165 -3.26 -1.06 -7.62
CA ILE A 165 -1.87 -0.58 -7.60
C ILE A 165 -1.18 -0.82 -8.94
N GLY A 166 -0.18 0.00 -9.27
CA GLY A 166 0.71 -0.15 -10.42
C GLY A 166 0.40 0.81 -11.55
N GLY A 167 1.35 1.72 -11.80
CA GLY A 167 1.34 2.66 -12.93
C GLY A 167 0.20 3.67 -12.93
N LEU A 168 -0.33 4.02 -11.74
CA LEU A 168 -1.45 4.94 -11.59
C LEU A 168 -0.98 6.40 -11.62
N ASP A 169 -1.55 7.17 -12.52
CA ASP A 169 -1.63 8.62 -12.54
C ASP A 169 -3.08 9.07 -12.30
N VAL A 170 -3.36 10.37 -12.35
CA VAL A 170 -4.69 10.91 -12.09
C VAL A 170 -5.74 10.38 -13.08
N ALA A 171 -5.42 10.28 -14.37
CA ALA A 171 -6.35 9.81 -15.38
C ALA A 171 -6.66 8.30 -15.20
N ARG A 172 -5.62 7.51 -14.99
CA ARG A 172 -5.73 6.07 -14.72
C ARG A 172 -6.44 5.78 -13.40
N ALA A 173 -6.17 6.56 -12.35
CA ALA A 173 -6.87 6.46 -11.07
C ALA A 173 -8.39 6.69 -11.22
N ARG A 174 -8.79 7.69 -12.00
CA ARG A 174 -10.21 7.93 -12.32
C ARG A 174 -10.82 6.76 -13.11
N ALA A 175 -10.11 6.22 -14.10
CA ALA A 175 -10.57 5.06 -14.85
C ALA A 175 -10.75 3.82 -13.96
N VAL A 176 -9.82 3.57 -13.04
CA VAL A 176 -9.91 2.49 -12.07
C VAL A 176 -11.11 2.67 -11.14
N ARG A 177 -11.31 3.84 -10.56
CA ARG A 177 -12.47 4.11 -9.69
C ARG A 177 -13.80 3.97 -10.44
N ALA A 178 -13.84 4.37 -11.71
CA ALA A 178 -15.02 4.24 -12.55
C ALA A 178 -15.47 2.79 -12.79
N THR A 179 -14.62 1.79 -12.54
CA THR A 179 -15.01 0.37 -12.57
C THR A 179 -15.98 0.00 -11.45
N GLY A 180 -16.01 0.77 -10.35
CA GLY A 180 -16.83 0.49 -9.17
C GLY A 180 -16.41 -0.74 -8.36
N THR A 181 -15.22 -1.30 -8.62
CA THR A 181 -14.75 -2.57 -8.02
C THR A 181 -13.69 -2.39 -6.93
N VAL A 182 -13.30 -1.14 -6.62
CA VAL A 182 -12.22 -0.86 -5.68
C VAL A 182 -12.67 -0.09 -4.45
N ALA A 183 -12.08 -0.39 -3.31
CA ALA A 183 -12.16 0.42 -2.09
C ALA A 183 -11.23 1.63 -2.15
N GLY A 184 -10.20 1.58 -2.98
CA GLY A 184 -9.25 2.68 -3.15
C GLY A 184 -8.13 2.38 -4.14
N ILE A 185 -7.17 3.29 -4.18
CA ILE A 185 -5.99 3.20 -5.04
C ILE A 185 -4.71 3.36 -4.23
N ALA A 186 -3.66 2.63 -4.61
CA ALA A 186 -2.32 2.79 -4.06
C ALA A 186 -1.35 3.35 -5.10
N VAL A 187 -0.56 4.32 -4.70
CA VAL A 187 0.42 4.99 -5.56
C VAL A 187 1.78 5.07 -4.88
N VAL A 188 2.83 5.11 -5.67
CA VAL A 188 4.22 5.33 -5.24
C VAL A 188 4.72 6.63 -5.86
N SER A 189 5.25 6.55 -7.07
CA SER A 189 5.93 7.65 -7.76
C SER A 189 5.05 8.85 -8.07
N ALA A 190 3.75 8.63 -8.24
CA ALA A 190 2.78 9.70 -8.51
C ALA A 190 2.72 10.75 -7.37
N ILE A 191 3.14 10.37 -6.15
CA ILE A 191 3.24 11.28 -5.00
C ILE A 191 4.71 11.48 -4.60
N CYS A 192 5.50 10.40 -4.41
CA CYS A 192 6.87 10.51 -3.90
C CYS A 192 7.77 11.38 -4.81
N GLY A 193 7.64 11.24 -6.13
CA GLY A 193 8.41 12.01 -7.12
C GLY A 193 7.78 13.35 -7.55
N ALA A 194 6.62 13.70 -7.02
CA ALA A 194 5.93 14.92 -7.41
C ALA A 194 6.63 16.19 -6.91
N GLU A 195 6.59 17.25 -7.70
CA GLU A 195 7.09 18.58 -7.29
C GLU A 195 6.29 19.16 -6.11
N ASP A 196 4.98 18.91 -6.10
CA ASP A 196 4.07 19.20 -4.99
C ASP A 196 3.29 17.93 -4.63
N PRO A 197 3.77 17.15 -3.63
CA PRO A 197 3.09 15.94 -3.19
C PRO A 197 1.68 16.18 -2.65
N ALA A 198 1.42 17.34 -2.06
CA ALA A 198 0.08 17.67 -1.56
C ALA A 198 -0.91 17.92 -2.72
N ALA A 199 -0.48 18.64 -3.75
CA ALA A 199 -1.30 18.85 -4.96
C ALA A 199 -1.53 17.53 -5.72
N ALA A 200 -0.49 16.68 -5.82
CA ALA A 200 -0.60 15.36 -6.44
C ALA A 200 -1.59 14.46 -5.69
N ALA A 201 -1.51 14.42 -4.36
CA ALA A 201 -2.44 13.67 -3.53
C ALA A 201 -3.89 14.19 -3.68
N ARG A 202 -4.11 15.53 -3.63
CA ARG A 202 -5.45 16.11 -3.87
C ARG A 202 -6.03 15.72 -5.23
N ALA A 203 -5.22 15.74 -6.28
CA ALA A 203 -5.66 15.36 -7.61
C ALA A 203 -6.01 13.86 -7.72
N LEU A 204 -5.35 13.02 -6.93
CA LEU A 204 -5.59 11.58 -6.84
C LEU A 204 -6.76 11.22 -5.92
N ALA A 205 -7.10 12.05 -4.94
CA ALA A 205 -8.21 11.82 -4.00
C ALA A 205 -9.60 12.07 -4.62
N MET A 206 -9.67 12.77 -5.78
CA MET A 206 -10.92 13.15 -6.47
C MET A 206 -11.52 12.02 -7.32
#